data_386cafe736126d70eb952f2ebde83a1e
#
_entry.id   386cafe736126d70eb952f2ebde83a1e
#
_cell.length_a   1.000
_cell.length_b   1.000
_cell.length_c   1.000
_cell.angle_alpha   90.00
_cell.angle_beta   90.00
_cell.angle_gamma   90.00
#
_symmetry.space_group_name_H-M   'P 1'
#
loop_
_entity.id
_entity.type
_entity.pdbx_description
1 polymer ?
#
loop_
_entity_poly.entity_id
_entity_poly.type
_entity_poly.pdbx_seq_one_letter_code
_entity_poly.pdbx_strand_id
1 'polypeptide(L)'
;MIKAHNIYKSKKLIKISLEYTDSKKIISSIRITGDFFLYPEETLDQIEASLIGKKMDTNSIKETIEKCLSHSEAFGFDSESLTDAIIGCLNSDGNGNKQKTK
;
A
#
# COMPACT_ATOMS: atom_id res chain seq x y z
N MET A 1 -11.21 4.15 14.25
CA MET A 1 -10.12 4.14 13.27
C MET A 1 -9.25 2.94 13.51
N ILE A 2 -8.98 2.18 12.49
CA ILE A 2 -8.19 0.95 12.62
C ILE A 2 -6.79 1.22 12.09
N LYS A 3 -5.79 0.89 12.90
CA LYS A 3 -4.39 0.97 12.48
C LYS A 3 -3.94 -0.41 12.04
N ALA A 4 -3.28 -0.47 10.92
CA ALA A 4 -2.80 -1.74 10.39
C ALA A 4 -1.45 -1.53 9.72
N HIS A 5 -0.68 -2.60 9.65
CA HIS A 5 0.58 -2.55 8.94
C HIS A 5 0.86 -3.91 8.33
N ASN A 6 1.72 -3.91 7.36
CA ASN A 6 2.07 -5.14 6.66
C ASN A 6 3.50 -5.02 6.15
N ILE A 7 4.19 -6.13 6.14
CA ILE A 7 5.50 -6.23 5.51
C ILE A 7 5.36 -7.22 4.38
N TYR A 8 5.61 -6.76 3.17
CA TYR A 8 5.42 -7.55 1.97
C TYR A 8 6.76 -7.66 1.25
N LYS A 9 7.18 -8.87 0.99
CA LYS A 9 8.42 -9.09 0.29
C LYS A 9 8.14 -9.63 -1.10
N SER A 10 8.37 -8.80 -2.08
CA SER A 10 8.32 -9.18 -3.48
C SER A 10 9.76 -9.27 -3.97
N LYS A 11 10.14 -8.47 -4.95
CA LYS A 11 11.55 -8.35 -5.33
C LYS A 11 12.33 -7.61 -4.26
N LYS A 12 11.67 -6.65 -3.62
CA LYS A 12 12.24 -5.87 -2.54
C LYS A 12 11.24 -5.81 -1.40
N LEU A 13 11.70 -5.41 -0.25
CA LEU A 13 10.86 -5.29 0.92
C LEU A 13 9.98 -4.05 0.82
N ILE A 14 8.69 -4.22 1.08
CA ILE A 14 7.73 -3.12 1.12
C ILE A 14 7.05 -3.14 2.48
N LYS A 15 7.07 -2.00 3.17
CA LYS A 15 6.42 -1.86 4.47
C LYS A 15 5.29 -0.86 4.35
N ILE A 16 4.13 -1.24 4.83
CA ILE A 16 2.94 -0.38 4.80
C ILE A 16 2.45 -0.16 6.21
N SER A 17 2.18 1.09 6.55
CA SER A 17 1.48 1.45 7.78
C SER A 17 0.34 2.36 7.39
N LEU A 18 -0.87 2.03 7.82
CA LEU A 18 -2.00 2.85 7.45
C LEU A 18 -3.08 2.83 8.53
N GLU A 19 -4.00 3.78 8.40
CA GLU A 19 -5.21 3.82 9.23
C GLU A 19 -6.39 3.92 8.29
N TYR A 20 -7.46 3.23 8.63
CA TYR A 20 -8.67 3.27 7.83
C TYR A 20 -9.89 3.26 8.74
N THR A 21 -11.02 3.71 8.20
CA THR A 21 -12.25 3.74 8.96
C THR A 21 -12.81 2.34 9.10
N ASP A 22 -13.41 2.08 10.26
CA ASP A 22 -13.93 0.76 10.58
C ASP A 22 -15.10 0.37 9.69
N SER A 23 -16.02 1.29 9.49
CA SER A 23 -17.27 0.97 8.81
C SER A 23 -17.12 0.85 7.30
N LYS A 24 -16.42 1.77 6.66
CA LYS A 24 -16.34 1.80 5.20
C LYS A 24 -14.99 1.45 4.64
N LYS A 25 -14.02 1.21 5.52
CA LYS A 25 -12.66 0.86 5.11
C LYS A 25 -12.02 1.92 4.20
N ILE A 26 -12.21 3.17 4.58
CA ILE A 26 -11.63 4.30 3.84
C ILE A 26 -10.29 4.65 4.47
N ILE A 27 -9.26 4.75 3.64
CA ILE A 27 -7.90 5.08 4.11
C ILE A 27 -7.89 6.52 4.60
N SER A 28 -7.48 6.72 5.84
CA SER A 28 -7.34 8.06 6.41
C SER A 28 -5.90 8.51 6.47
N SER A 29 -4.95 7.58 6.56
CA SER A 29 -3.54 7.89 6.45
C SER A 29 -2.80 6.66 5.97
N ILE A 30 -1.68 6.86 5.31
CA ILE A 30 -0.88 5.75 4.82
C ILE A 30 0.57 6.19 4.69
N ARG A 31 1.48 5.29 5.04
CA ARG A 31 2.90 5.48 4.86
C ARG A 31 3.48 4.24 4.21
N ILE A 32 4.26 4.46 3.17
CA ILE A 32 4.88 3.39 2.40
C ILE A 32 6.39 3.55 2.49
N THR A 33 7.08 2.52 2.96
CA THR A 33 8.54 2.52 3.06
C THR A 33 9.06 1.17 2.60
N GLY A 34 10.38 1.07 2.45
CA GLY A 34 10.97 -0.19 2.06
C GLY A 34 12.30 -0.01 1.35
N ASP A 35 12.74 -1.08 0.71
CA ASP A 35 14.02 -1.11 0.02
C ASP A 35 13.89 -0.84 -1.49
N PHE A 36 12.76 -0.36 -1.91
CA PHE A 36 12.52 -0.07 -3.31
C PHE A 36 13.02 1.33 -3.66
N PHE A 37 13.07 1.60 -4.94
CA PHE A 37 13.46 2.91 -5.45
C PHE A 37 12.37 3.42 -6.38
N LEU A 38 12.02 4.68 -6.22
CA LEU A 38 10.96 5.31 -7.01
C LEU A 38 11.43 6.69 -7.44
N TYR A 39 11.32 6.97 -8.72
CA TYR A 39 11.82 8.20 -9.27
C TYR A 39 10.78 8.81 -10.20
N PRO A 40 10.46 10.11 -10.09
CA PRO A 40 11.01 11.04 -9.10
C PRO A 40 10.52 10.73 -7.68
N GLU A 41 11.25 11.20 -6.70
CA GLU A 41 10.98 10.87 -5.30
C GLU A 41 9.59 11.29 -4.83
N GLU A 42 9.12 12.44 -5.33
CA GLU A 42 7.81 12.92 -4.91
C GLU A 42 6.66 12.05 -5.42
N THR A 43 6.93 11.10 -6.31
CA THR A 43 5.89 10.17 -6.75
C THR A 43 5.35 9.34 -5.58
N LEU A 44 6.22 8.98 -4.63
CA LEU A 44 5.76 8.25 -3.47
C LEU A 44 4.79 9.08 -2.64
N ASP A 45 5.12 10.35 -2.44
CA ASP A 45 4.21 11.25 -1.73
C ASP A 45 2.90 11.40 -2.47
N GLN A 46 2.92 11.42 -3.78
CA GLN A 46 1.71 11.50 -4.59
C GLN A 46 0.85 10.25 -4.44
N ILE A 47 1.49 9.09 -4.40
CA ILE A 47 0.76 7.84 -4.19
C ILE A 47 0.09 7.86 -2.82
N GLU A 48 0.84 8.22 -1.79
CA GLU A 48 0.28 8.27 -0.44
C GLU A 48 -0.89 9.24 -0.37
N ALA A 49 -0.72 10.44 -0.91
CA ALA A 49 -1.78 11.44 -0.89
C ALA A 49 -3.00 11.00 -1.69
N SER A 50 -2.77 10.35 -2.83
CA SER A 50 -3.88 9.91 -3.69
C SER A 50 -4.67 8.77 -3.07
N LEU A 51 -4.05 7.97 -2.21
CA LEU A 51 -4.73 6.84 -1.59
C LEU A 51 -5.59 7.28 -0.40
N ILE A 52 -5.30 8.43 0.19
CA ILE A 52 -6.12 8.92 1.28
C ILE A 52 -7.51 9.23 0.74
N GLY A 53 -8.53 8.72 1.41
CA GLY A 53 -9.91 8.85 0.97
C GLY A 53 -10.38 7.73 0.06
N LYS A 54 -9.49 6.84 -0.31
CA LYS A 54 -9.86 5.69 -1.13
C LYS A 54 -10.28 4.52 -0.26
N LYS A 55 -11.16 3.70 -0.80
CA LYS A 55 -11.60 2.51 -0.11
C LYS A 55 -10.51 1.43 -0.21
N MET A 56 -10.46 0.56 0.80
CA MET A 56 -9.53 -0.58 0.80
C MET A 56 -10.04 -1.64 -0.17
N ASP A 57 -10.02 -1.31 -1.43
CA ASP A 57 -10.52 -2.12 -2.52
C ASP A 57 -9.40 -2.30 -3.55
N THR A 58 -9.16 -3.53 -3.94
CA THR A 58 -8.03 -3.85 -4.82
C THR A 58 -8.04 -3.02 -6.10
N ASN A 59 -9.19 -2.93 -6.75
CA ASN A 59 -9.28 -2.21 -8.02
C ASN A 59 -9.02 -0.72 -7.85
N SER A 60 -9.62 -0.12 -6.82
CA SER A 60 -9.43 1.31 -6.58
C SER A 60 -7.99 1.65 -6.27
N ILE A 61 -7.37 0.84 -5.43
CA ILE A 61 -5.99 1.07 -5.02
C ILE A 61 -5.05 0.87 -6.21
N LYS A 62 -5.23 -0.24 -6.92
CA LYS A 62 -4.35 -0.53 -8.06
C LYS A 62 -4.45 0.54 -9.13
N GLU A 63 -5.66 0.98 -9.43
CA GLU A 63 -5.87 2.01 -10.44
C GLU A 63 -5.20 3.31 -10.02
N THR A 64 -5.34 3.68 -8.76
CA THR A 64 -4.72 4.90 -8.24
C THR A 64 -3.20 4.83 -8.36
N ILE A 65 -2.62 3.69 -8.00
CA ILE A 65 -1.18 3.51 -8.06
C ILE A 65 -0.71 3.55 -9.50
N GLU A 66 -1.41 2.90 -10.41
CA GLU A 66 -1.02 2.87 -11.81
C GLU A 66 -1.02 4.26 -12.42
N LYS A 67 -1.99 5.09 -12.04
CA LYS A 67 -2.01 6.47 -12.52
C LYS A 67 -0.80 7.24 -12.04
N CYS A 68 -0.44 7.05 -10.78
CA CYS A 68 0.73 7.74 -10.24
C CYS A 68 2.03 7.27 -10.88
N LEU A 69 2.11 5.98 -11.21
CA LEU A 69 3.33 5.41 -11.77
C LEU A 69 3.47 5.63 -13.27
N SER A 70 2.43 6.12 -13.92
CA SER A 70 2.44 6.23 -15.39
C SER A 70 3.57 7.11 -15.92
N HIS A 71 4.05 8.06 -15.11
CA HIS A 71 5.14 8.94 -15.51
C HIS A 71 6.35 8.79 -14.59
N SER A 72 6.50 7.61 -13.97
CA SER A 72 7.54 7.39 -13.00
C SER A 72 8.27 6.10 -13.30
N GLU A 73 9.44 5.95 -12.69
CA GLU A 73 10.22 4.72 -12.76
C GLU A 73 10.26 4.09 -11.38
N ALA A 74 9.87 2.84 -11.30
CA ALA A 74 9.84 2.11 -10.03
C ALA A 74 10.77 0.90 -10.13
N PHE A 75 11.59 0.73 -9.13
CA PHE A 75 12.51 -0.39 -9.05
C PHE A 75 12.27 -1.12 -7.73
N GLY A 76 11.98 -2.40 -7.82
CA GLY A 76 11.73 -3.21 -6.65
C GLY A 76 10.27 -3.43 -6.34
N PHE A 77 9.36 -2.77 -7.09
CA PHE A 77 7.94 -3.04 -6.95
C PHE A 77 7.20 -2.61 -8.20
N ASP A 78 5.96 -3.02 -8.30
CA ASP A 78 5.06 -2.59 -9.38
C ASP A 78 3.69 -2.33 -8.75
N SER A 79 2.72 -1.93 -9.58
CA SER A 79 1.40 -1.61 -9.05
C SER A 79 0.74 -2.80 -8.38
N GLU A 80 0.98 -3.99 -8.90
CA GLU A 80 0.38 -5.20 -8.34
C GLU A 80 0.96 -5.53 -6.98
N SER A 81 2.30 -5.52 -6.84
CA SER A 81 2.91 -5.85 -5.57
C SER A 81 2.60 -4.81 -4.50
N LEU A 82 2.56 -3.53 -4.88
CA LEU A 82 2.22 -2.49 -3.92
C LEU A 82 0.75 -2.61 -3.48
N THR A 83 -0.13 -2.90 -4.43
CA THR A 83 -1.53 -3.13 -4.11
C THR A 83 -1.68 -4.29 -3.15
N ASP A 84 -0.98 -5.41 -3.42
CA ASP A 84 -1.04 -6.57 -2.54
C ASP A 84 -0.53 -6.23 -1.15
N ALA A 85 0.53 -5.44 -1.06
CA ALA A 85 1.06 -5.03 0.24
C ALA A 85 0.03 -4.22 1.03
N ILE A 86 -0.67 -3.33 0.36
CA ILE A 86 -1.67 -2.48 1.02
C ILE A 86 -2.89 -3.30 1.43
N ILE A 87 -3.39 -4.11 0.53
CA ILE A 87 -4.57 -4.94 0.82
C ILE A 87 -4.24 -5.95 1.92
N GLY A 88 -2.98 -6.40 1.95
CA GLY A 88 -2.54 -7.31 3.01
C GLY A 88 -2.71 -6.76 4.40
N CYS A 89 -2.80 -5.43 4.55
CA CYS A 89 -3.05 -4.83 5.85
C CYS A 89 -4.41 -5.25 6.42
N LEU A 90 -5.38 -5.52 5.57
CA LEU A 90 -6.67 -6.00 6.04
C LEU A 90 -6.56 -7.38 6.69
N ASN A 91 -5.65 -8.19 6.19
CA ASN A 91 -5.49 -9.55 6.68
C ASN A 91 -4.59 -9.62 7.91
N SER A 92 -3.72 -8.64 8.08
CA SER A 92 -2.80 -8.64 9.21
C SER A 92 -3.34 -7.88 10.41
N ASP A 93 -4.50 -7.27 10.25
CA ASP A 93 -5.09 -6.49 11.29
C ASP A 93 -5.50 -7.36 12.47
N GLY A 94 -4.84 -7.14 13.59
CA GLY A 94 -5.18 -7.82 14.82
C GLY A 94 -4.81 -9.27 14.89
N ASN A 95 -4.31 -9.89 13.81
CA ASN A 95 -4.01 -11.30 13.81
C ASN A 95 -2.67 -11.65 13.33
N GLY A 96 -1.99 -10.93 12.97
CA GLY A 96 -0.67 -11.30 12.53
C GLY A 96 -0.53 -12.60 11.80
N ASN A 97 -1.00 -13.16 11.91
CA ASN A 97 -0.71 -13.89 11.36
C ASN A 97 -0.59 -14.49 10.50
N LYS A 98 -0.80 -14.76 10.43
CA LYS A 98 -0.87 -15.32 9.70
C LYS A 98 -0.34 -15.63 8.75
N GLN A 99 -0.16 -15.82 8.64
CA GLN A 99 0.10 -16.12 7.78
C GLN A 99 0.62 -16.44 7.13
N LYS A 100 0.73 -16.66 7.14
CA LYS A 100 1.05 -16.94 6.42
C LYS A 100 1.43 -17.28 5.77
N THR A 101 1.25 -17.46 5.74
CA THR A 101 1.40 -17.85 5.02
C THR A 101 1.81 -18.07 4.32
N LYS A 102 1.69 -18.26 4.29
CA LYS A 102 1.81 -18.52 3.50
C LYS A 102 2.17 -18.55 3.18
#